data_d8cfa2638d7fb6a2e650a21490522ccd
#
_entry.id   d8cfa2638d7fb6a2e650a21490522ccd
#
_cell.length_a   1.000
_cell.length_b   1.000
_cell.length_c   1.000
_cell.angle_alpha   90.00
_cell.angle_beta   90.00
_cell.angle_gamma   90.00
#
_symmetry.space_group_name_H-M   'P 1'
#
loop_
_entity.id
_entity.type
_entity.pdbx_description
1 polymer ?
#
loop_
_entity_poly.entity_id
_entity_poly.type
_entity_poly.pdbx_seq_one_letter_code
_entity_poly.pdbx_strand_id
1 'polypeptide(L)'
;MEENLPASAKANVDALYNQSEKLRFLIDSLVKLSRLENGIISLSPQHTALQPLLQGIAEQYSAKATEKGLSLYLHDTDISATFDSKWTTEALANIVDNAVKYTEHGTINISAVSYEMFARIDISDTGAGISESEQSKIFTRFYRSKNVREQEGVGIGLYLARQIISGEGGYIKVASVPGKGSTFSVFLPK
;
A
#
# COMPACT_ATOMS: atom_id res chain seq x y z
N MET A 1 -12.70 -37.66 -4.77
CA MET A 1 -14.16 -37.40 -4.73
C MET A 1 -14.30 -35.89 -4.51
N GLU A 2 -14.47 -35.11 -5.59
CA GLU A 2 -14.87 -33.71 -5.47
C GLU A 2 -16.37 -33.72 -5.08
N GLU A 3 -16.66 -33.42 -3.83
CA GLU A 3 -18.04 -33.19 -3.39
C GLU A 3 -18.59 -31.99 -4.13
N ASN A 4 -19.54 -32.21 -5.03
CA ASN A 4 -20.32 -31.18 -5.72
C ASN A 4 -21.22 -30.48 -4.67
N LEU A 5 -20.67 -29.50 -3.97
CA LEU A 5 -21.45 -28.65 -3.08
C LEU A 5 -22.51 -27.88 -3.92
N PRO A 6 -23.75 -27.76 -3.43
CA PRO A 6 -24.75 -26.88 -4.04
C PRO A 6 -24.17 -25.48 -4.23
N ALA A 7 -24.52 -24.80 -5.32
CA ALA A 7 -23.99 -23.47 -5.63
C ALA A 7 -24.14 -22.46 -4.48
N SER A 8 -25.25 -22.55 -3.72
CA SER A 8 -25.48 -21.74 -2.53
C SER A 8 -24.51 -22.07 -1.37
N ALA A 9 -24.17 -23.35 -1.19
CA ALA A 9 -23.21 -23.77 -0.16
C ALA A 9 -21.79 -23.31 -0.53
N LYS A 10 -21.41 -23.41 -1.81
CA LYS A 10 -20.13 -22.90 -2.32
C LYS A 10 -20.00 -21.39 -2.09
N ALA A 11 -21.02 -20.62 -2.46
CA ALA A 11 -21.04 -19.16 -2.23
C ALA A 11 -20.89 -18.79 -0.73
N ASN A 12 -21.51 -19.55 0.17
CA ASN A 12 -21.39 -19.35 1.62
C ASN A 12 -19.98 -19.70 2.12
N VAL A 13 -19.36 -20.78 1.62
CA VAL A 13 -17.99 -21.15 1.96
C VAL A 13 -17.00 -20.08 1.48
N ASP A 14 -17.13 -19.59 0.25
CA ASP A 14 -16.31 -18.52 -0.30
C ASP A 14 -16.47 -17.23 0.51
N ALA A 15 -17.70 -16.89 0.91
CA ALA A 15 -17.95 -15.72 1.77
C ALA A 15 -17.28 -15.89 3.17
N LEU A 16 -17.39 -17.06 3.79
CA LEU A 16 -16.74 -17.35 5.08
C LEU A 16 -15.22 -17.30 4.96
N TYR A 17 -14.66 -17.87 3.90
CA TYR A 17 -13.23 -17.82 3.63
C TYR A 17 -12.75 -16.35 3.50
N ASN A 18 -13.42 -15.54 2.69
CA ASN A 18 -13.10 -14.13 2.51
C ASN A 18 -13.19 -13.34 3.83
N GLN A 19 -14.19 -13.61 4.68
CA GLN A 19 -14.29 -12.96 6.00
C GLN A 19 -13.17 -13.40 6.94
N SER A 20 -12.77 -14.68 6.91
CA SER A 20 -11.65 -15.21 7.68
C SER A 20 -10.32 -14.56 7.29
N GLU A 21 -10.05 -14.40 5.98
CA GLU A 21 -8.87 -13.72 5.47
C GLU A 21 -8.83 -12.23 5.88
N LYS A 22 -9.98 -11.56 5.84
CA LYS A 22 -10.10 -10.17 6.34
C LYS A 22 -9.79 -10.06 7.83
N LEU A 23 -10.30 -11.00 8.63
CA LEU A 23 -10.04 -11.02 10.07
C LEU A 23 -8.55 -11.30 10.37
N ARG A 24 -7.95 -12.25 9.66
CA ARG A 24 -6.51 -12.54 9.75
C ARG A 24 -5.69 -11.29 9.44
N PHE A 25 -5.94 -10.63 8.31
CA PHE A 25 -5.26 -9.39 7.93
C PHE A 25 -5.40 -8.29 8.99
N LEU A 26 -6.60 -8.16 9.60
CA LEU A 26 -6.87 -7.23 10.69
C LEU A 26 -6.00 -7.51 11.90
N ILE A 27 -6.01 -8.76 12.39
CA ILE A 27 -5.26 -9.18 13.57
C ILE A 27 -3.76 -8.95 13.34
N ASP A 28 -3.23 -9.39 12.19
CA ASP A 28 -1.82 -9.23 11.83
C ASP A 28 -1.41 -7.75 11.79
N SER A 29 -2.24 -6.92 11.17
CA SER A 29 -1.99 -5.47 11.09
C SER A 29 -2.03 -4.79 12.46
N LEU A 30 -2.97 -5.16 13.33
CA LEU A 30 -3.07 -4.62 14.68
C LEU A 30 -1.90 -5.06 15.56
N VAL A 31 -1.48 -6.32 15.46
CA VAL A 31 -0.30 -6.82 16.19
C VAL A 31 0.97 -6.11 15.73
N LYS A 32 1.19 -5.95 14.42
CA LYS A 32 2.31 -5.18 13.87
C LYS A 32 2.31 -3.75 14.40
N LEU A 33 1.16 -3.10 14.32
CA LEU A 33 0.98 -1.73 14.77
C LEU A 33 1.25 -1.58 16.27
N SER A 34 0.65 -2.43 17.10
CA SER A 34 0.87 -2.41 18.55
C SER A 34 2.35 -2.61 18.90
N ARG A 35 3.03 -3.52 18.23
CA ARG A 35 4.47 -3.75 18.46
C ARG A 35 5.34 -2.59 18.03
N LEU A 36 5.00 -1.93 16.92
CA LEU A 36 5.71 -0.74 16.43
C LEU A 36 5.53 0.44 17.39
N GLU A 37 4.30 0.72 17.82
CA GLU A 37 3.98 1.84 18.73
C GLU A 37 4.55 1.68 20.13
N ASN A 38 4.65 0.44 20.62
CA ASN A 38 5.26 0.14 21.93
C ASN A 38 6.79 -0.02 21.85
N GLY A 39 7.42 0.25 20.69
CA GLY A 39 8.87 0.12 20.53
C GLY A 39 9.39 -1.32 20.61
N ILE A 40 8.52 -2.32 20.55
CA ILE A 40 8.89 -3.76 20.54
C ILE A 40 9.55 -4.12 19.21
N ILE A 41 9.09 -3.47 18.12
CA ILE A 41 9.74 -3.56 16.82
C ILE A 41 10.75 -2.42 16.75
N SER A 42 12.02 -2.78 16.69
CA SER A 42 13.11 -1.85 16.39
C SER A 42 13.33 -1.84 14.89
N LEU A 43 13.12 -0.69 14.26
CA LEU A 43 13.50 -0.48 12.86
C LEU A 43 15.04 -0.43 12.79
N SER A 44 15.60 -1.00 11.74
CA SER A 44 17.05 -1.04 11.49
C SER A 44 17.37 -0.44 10.12
N PRO A 45 17.26 0.89 9.95
CA PRO A 45 17.52 1.54 8.67
C PRO A 45 18.96 1.35 8.23
N GLN A 46 19.15 0.99 6.96
CA GLN A 46 20.45 0.85 6.32
C GLN A 46 20.48 1.66 5.03
N HIS A 47 21.62 2.26 4.71
CA HIS A 47 21.77 2.97 3.44
C HIS A 47 21.91 1.95 2.31
N THR A 48 20.89 1.88 1.43
CA THR A 48 20.84 0.88 0.37
C THR A 48 20.10 1.39 -0.88
N ALA A 49 20.31 0.72 -2.02
CA ALA A 49 19.68 1.08 -3.28
C ALA A 49 18.16 0.84 -3.24
N LEU A 50 17.39 1.74 -3.85
CA LEU A 50 15.92 1.63 -3.94
C LEU A 50 15.48 0.63 -5.03
N GLN A 51 16.25 0.45 -6.10
CA GLN A 51 15.85 -0.38 -7.24
C GLN A 51 15.43 -1.80 -6.86
N PRO A 52 16.19 -2.58 -6.06
CA PRO A 52 15.77 -3.93 -5.67
C PRO A 52 14.46 -3.97 -4.87
N LEU A 53 14.25 -2.98 -4.00
CA LEU A 53 13.03 -2.84 -3.22
C LEU A 53 11.82 -2.59 -4.13
N LEU A 54 11.92 -1.61 -5.03
CA LEU A 54 10.86 -1.22 -5.95
C LEU A 54 10.56 -2.33 -6.96
N GLN A 55 11.59 -3.03 -7.44
CA GLN A 55 11.47 -4.18 -8.33
C GLN A 55 10.66 -5.30 -7.67
N GLY A 56 11.00 -5.69 -6.42
CA GLY A 56 10.27 -6.72 -5.69
C GLY A 56 8.79 -6.38 -5.48
N ILE A 57 8.49 -5.10 -5.22
CA ILE A 57 7.10 -4.64 -5.08
C ILE A 57 6.37 -4.68 -6.42
N ALA A 58 6.98 -4.21 -7.50
CA ALA A 58 6.38 -4.23 -8.83
C ALA A 58 6.08 -5.67 -9.27
N GLU A 59 6.99 -6.60 -9.05
CA GLU A 59 6.80 -8.03 -9.33
C GLU A 59 5.67 -8.64 -8.51
N GLN A 60 5.61 -8.35 -7.20
CA GLN A 60 4.56 -8.82 -6.30
C GLN A 60 3.15 -8.43 -6.76
N TYR A 61 2.98 -7.22 -7.30
CA TYR A 61 1.67 -6.70 -7.69
C TYR A 61 1.36 -6.81 -9.18
N SER A 62 2.33 -7.21 -10.02
CA SER A 62 2.18 -7.32 -11.47
C SER A 62 1.02 -8.24 -11.88
N ALA A 63 0.95 -9.45 -11.31
CA ALA A 63 -0.11 -10.41 -11.61
C ALA A 63 -1.49 -9.83 -11.25
N LYS A 64 -1.65 -9.29 -10.05
CA LYS A 64 -2.89 -8.69 -9.55
C LYS A 64 -3.33 -7.49 -10.38
N ALA A 65 -2.39 -6.65 -10.83
CA ALA A 65 -2.68 -5.53 -11.72
C ALA A 65 -3.16 -6.05 -13.09
N THR A 66 -2.47 -7.02 -13.67
CA THR A 66 -2.80 -7.63 -14.97
C THR A 66 -4.18 -8.30 -14.95
N GLU A 67 -4.51 -9.07 -13.90
CA GLU A 67 -5.84 -9.68 -13.73
C GLU A 67 -6.96 -8.65 -13.71
N LYS A 68 -6.68 -7.45 -13.21
CA LYS A 68 -7.62 -6.33 -13.18
C LYS A 68 -7.60 -5.47 -14.46
N GLY A 69 -6.74 -5.82 -15.45
CA GLY A 69 -6.57 -5.06 -16.69
C GLY A 69 -5.83 -3.74 -16.52
N LEU A 70 -5.02 -3.61 -15.46
CA LEU A 70 -4.19 -2.43 -15.19
C LEU A 70 -2.77 -2.64 -15.72
N SER A 71 -2.12 -1.55 -16.16
CA SER A 71 -0.70 -1.53 -16.46
C SER A 71 0.09 -0.97 -15.28
N LEU A 72 1.05 -1.73 -14.77
CA LEU A 72 1.97 -1.30 -13.72
C LEU A 72 3.34 -1.07 -14.32
N TYR A 73 3.87 0.14 -14.16
CA TYR A 73 5.17 0.56 -14.66
C TYR A 73 6.10 0.92 -13.50
N LEU A 74 7.30 0.35 -13.52
CA LEU A 74 8.41 0.76 -12.67
C LEU A 74 9.43 1.49 -13.53
N HIS A 75 9.82 2.68 -13.11
CA HIS A 75 10.91 3.45 -13.69
C HIS A 75 12.22 3.10 -12.99
N ASP A 76 13.24 2.75 -13.74
CA ASP A 76 14.57 2.41 -13.21
C ASP A 76 15.18 3.59 -12.45
N THR A 77 15.92 3.28 -11.38
CA THR A 77 16.57 4.27 -10.53
C THR A 77 17.89 3.76 -9.98
N ASP A 78 18.88 4.64 -9.88
CA ASP A 78 20.16 4.42 -9.20
C ASP A 78 20.20 5.06 -7.79
N ILE A 79 19.06 5.56 -7.31
CA ILE A 79 18.96 6.28 -6.05
C ILE A 79 19.09 5.30 -4.88
N SER A 80 19.85 5.73 -3.85
CA SER A 80 19.93 5.07 -2.56
C SER A 80 19.33 5.95 -1.47
N ALA A 81 18.84 5.32 -0.40
CA ALA A 81 18.26 5.97 0.77
C ALA A 81 18.53 5.13 2.03
N THR A 82 18.26 5.71 3.19
CA THR A 82 18.40 5.04 4.49
C THR A 82 17.04 4.55 4.96
N PHE A 83 16.84 3.23 4.97
CA PHE A 83 15.57 2.61 5.33
C PHE A 83 15.73 1.15 5.79
N ASP A 84 14.74 0.61 6.49
CA ASP A 84 14.63 -0.82 6.81
C ASP A 84 13.93 -1.53 5.65
N SER A 85 14.64 -2.37 4.91
CA SER A 85 14.12 -3.01 3.71
C SER A 85 12.83 -3.79 3.96
N LYS A 86 12.71 -4.48 5.11
CA LYS A 86 11.53 -5.27 5.45
C LYS A 86 10.30 -4.39 5.70
N TRP A 87 10.48 -3.36 6.53
CA TRP A 87 9.37 -2.51 6.94
C TRP A 87 8.98 -1.50 5.87
N THR A 88 9.94 -0.96 5.14
CA THR A 88 9.66 -0.10 3.97
C THR A 88 8.93 -0.88 2.88
N THR A 89 9.31 -2.18 2.63
CA THR A 89 8.53 -3.06 1.73
C THR A 89 7.07 -3.16 2.17
N GLU A 90 6.81 -3.41 3.45
CA GLU A 90 5.44 -3.46 4.00
C GLU A 90 4.70 -2.14 3.80
N ALA A 91 5.36 -1.00 4.05
CA ALA A 91 4.75 0.33 3.87
C ALA A 91 4.38 0.61 2.40
N LEU A 92 5.31 0.37 1.47
CA LEU A 92 5.07 0.58 0.04
C LEU A 92 4.05 -0.42 -0.52
N ALA A 93 4.06 -1.67 -0.06
CA ALA A 93 3.07 -2.69 -0.42
C ALA A 93 1.65 -2.24 -0.07
N ASN A 94 1.43 -1.63 1.09
CA ASN A 94 0.13 -1.07 1.47
C ASN A 94 -0.32 0.07 0.55
N ILE A 95 0.60 0.89 0.04
CA ILE A 95 0.29 1.98 -0.87
C ILE A 95 0.00 1.44 -2.28
N VAL A 96 0.82 0.51 -2.79
CA VAL A 96 0.62 -0.11 -4.12
C VAL A 96 -0.65 -0.96 -4.13
N ASP A 97 -0.95 -1.69 -3.05
CA ASP A 97 -2.23 -2.43 -2.93
C ASP A 97 -3.43 -1.51 -3.06
N ASN A 98 -3.39 -0.34 -2.42
CA ASN A 98 -4.43 0.68 -2.57
C ASN A 98 -4.51 1.20 -4.01
N ALA A 99 -3.38 1.48 -4.67
CA ALA A 99 -3.35 1.92 -6.06
C ALA A 99 -4.03 0.89 -6.99
N VAL A 100 -3.66 -0.40 -6.87
CA VAL A 100 -4.30 -1.49 -7.64
C VAL A 100 -5.78 -1.61 -7.29
N LYS A 101 -6.15 -1.47 -6.03
CA LYS A 101 -7.50 -1.65 -5.55
C LYS A 101 -8.45 -0.56 -6.06
N TYR A 102 -8.03 0.71 -5.99
CA TYR A 102 -8.88 1.86 -6.28
C TYR A 102 -8.75 2.40 -7.71
N THR A 103 -7.96 1.74 -8.55
CA THR A 103 -7.93 1.97 -9.99
C THR A 103 -8.76 0.89 -10.69
N GLU A 104 -9.79 1.30 -11.42
CA GLU A 104 -10.63 0.36 -12.20
C GLU A 104 -10.00 0.10 -13.57
N HIS A 105 -9.51 1.14 -14.22
CA HIS A 105 -8.86 1.09 -15.53
C HIS A 105 -7.72 2.10 -15.58
N GLY A 106 -6.67 1.77 -16.31
CA GLY A 106 -5.55 2.69 -16.55
C GLY A 106 -4.22 2.18 -16.01
N THR A 107 -3.46 3.05 -15.34
CA THR A 107 -2.05 2.78 -15.03
C THR A 107 -1.68 3.08 -13.60
N ILE A 108 -0.66 2.35 -13.12
CA ILE A 108 0.05 2.60 -11.88
C ILE A 108 1.52 2.81 -12.23
N ASN A 109 2.10 3.92 -11.80
CA ASN A 109 3.50 4.24 -12.06
C ASN A 109 4.26 4.33 -10.73
N ILE A 110 5.41 3.68 -10.67
CA ILE A 110 6.34 3.73 -9.55
C ILE A 110 7.64 4.37 -10.05
N SER A 111 8.06 5.44 -9.40
CA SER A 111 9.29 6.15 -9.74
C SER A 111 9.99 6.69 -8.51
N ALA A 112 11.27 7.04 -8.63
CA ALA A 112 12.03 7.67 -7.56
C ALA A 112 12.72 8.95 -8.05
N VAL A 113 12.83 9.94 -7.16
CA VAL A 113 13.49 11.23 -7.40
C VAL A 113 14.40 11.54 -6.22
N SER A 114 15.63 11.97 -6.52
CA SER A 114 16.63 12.35 -5.52
C SER A 114 16.55 13.83 -5.19
N TYR A 115 16.48 14.14 -3.89
CA TYR A 115 16.66 15.48 -3.34
C TYR A 115 17.92 15.51 -2.46
N GLU A 116 18.27 16.66 -1.95
CA GLU A 116 19.49 16.83 -1.14
C GLU A 116 19.46 15.97 0.12
N MET A 117 18.38 15.99 0.89
CA MET A 117 18.23 15.29 2.17
C MET A 117 17.34 14.02 2.11
N PHE A 118 16.59 13.84 1.04
CA PHE A 118 15.61 12.76 0.91
C PHE A 118 15.64 12.14 -0.48
N ALA A 119 15.39 10.86 -0.54
CA ALA A 119 14.90 10.18 -1.72
C ALA A 119 13.36 10.14 -1.67
N ARG A 120 12.68 10.52 -2.74
CA ARG A 120 11.22 10.46 -2.85
C ARG A 120 10.84 9.33 -3.79
N ILE A 121 9.97 8.45 -3.33
CA ILE A 121 9.32 7.41 -4.12
C ILE A 121 7.91 7.88 -4.40
N ASP A 122 7.52 7.99 -5.67
CA ASP A 122 6.18 8.33 -6.09
C ASP A 122 5.46 7.06 -6.58
N ILE A 123 4.28 6.81 -6.04
CA ILE A 123 3.34 5.79 -6.50
C ILE A 123 2.11 6.53 -6.99
N SER A 124 1.94 6.59 -8.31
CA SER A 124 0.87 7.34 -8.97
C SER A 124 -0.11 6.38 -9.62
N ASP A 125 -1.39 6.57 -9.37
CA ASP A 125 -2.50 5.83 -9.97
C ASP A 125 -3.44 6.76 -10.77
N THR A 126 -4.16 6.20 -11.71
CA THR A 126 -5.21 6.90 -12.49
C THR A 126 -6.61 6.54 -12.00
N GLY A 127 -6.75 6.19 -10.72
CA GLY A 127 -7.99 5.70 -10.13
C GLY A 127 -8.99 6.78 -9.74
N ALA A 128 -9.87 6.45 -8.80
CA ALA A 128 -10.99 7.30 -8.38
C ALA A 128 -10.57 8.64 -7.77
N GLY A 129 -9.32 8.77 -7.31
CA GLY A 129 -8.85 9.96 -6.60
C GLY A 129 -9.50 10.13 -5.22
N ILE A 130 -9.02 11.15 -4.50
CA ILE A 130 -9.37 11.42 -3.10
C ILE A 130 -9.72 12.89 -2.97
N SER A 131 -10.86 13.21 -2.38
CA SER A 131 -11.27 14.59 -2.12
C SER A 131 -10.29 15.28 -1.14
N GLU A 132 -10.08 16.58 -1.30
CA GLU A 132 -9.17 17.37 -0.47
C GLU A 132 -9.50 17.22 1.03
N SER A 133 -10.79 17.20 1.38
CA SER A 133 -11.27 17.05 2.76
C SER A 133 -10.99 15.66 3.37
N GLU A 134 -10.63 14.68 2.56
CA GLU A 134 -10.32 13.31 2.99
C GLU A 134 -8.81 13.02 2.99
N GLN A 135 -7.98 13.77 2.24
CA GLN A 135 -6.55 13.49 2.09
C GLN A 135 -5.78 13.46 3.41
N SER A 136 -6.15 14.26 4.39
CA SER A 136 -5.56 14.18 5.74
C SER A 136 -6.10 13.01 6.54
N LYS A 137 -7.33 12.57 6.29
CA LYS A 137 -8.03 11.54 7.06
C LYS A 137 -7.66 10.12 6.65
N ILE A 138 -7.25 9.90 5.39
CA ILE A 138 -6.89 8.56 4.88
C ILE A 138 -5.74 7.90 5.65
N PHE A 139 -4.95 8.68 6.38
CA PHE A 139 -3.89 8.20 7.27
C PHE A 139 -4.36 7.99 8.72
N THR A 140 -5.66 8.05 8.99
CA THR A 140 -6.23 7.77 10.31
C THR A 140 -6.63 6.29 10.40
N ARG A 141 -6.47 5.68 11.58
CA ARG A 141 -6.88 4.27 11.81
C ARG A 141 -8.35 4.07 11.49
N PHE A 142 -8.66 2.99 10.80
CA PHE A 142 -10.03 2.57 10.44
C PHE A 142 -10.79 3.56 9.55
N TYR A 143 -10.10 4.59 9.05
CA TYR A 143 -10.75 5.51 8.14
C TYR A 143 -10.94 4.89 6.76
N ARG A 144 -12.13 5.05 6.22
CA ARG A 144 -12.49 4.66 4.85
C ARG A 144 -13.38 5.73 4.25
N SER A 145 -13.04 6.18 3.04
CA SER A 145 -13.88 7.11 2.29
C SER A 145 -15.26 6.51 2.01
N LYS A 146 -16.28 7.34 2.04
CA LYS A 146 -17.66 6.91 1.76
C LYS A 146 -17.83 6.34 0.36
N ASN A 147 -17.09 6.89 -0.61
CA ASN A 147 -17.19 6.52 -2.02
C ASN A 147 -16.58 5.13 -2.34
N VAL A 148 -15.77 4.58 -1.43
CA VAL A 148 -15.07 3.30 -1.63
C VAL A 148 -15.39 2.28 -0.53
N ARG A 149 -16.51 2.46 0.20
CA ARG A 149 -16.91 1.53 1.28
C ARG A 149 -17.22 0.12 0.80
N GLU A 150 -17.64 -0.03 -0.44
CA GLU A 150 -17.91 -1.33 -1.08
C GLU A 150 -16.63 -2.09 -1.44
N GLN A 151 -15.51 -1.39 -1.62
CA GLN A 151 -14.22 -2.01 -1.88
C GLN A 151 -13.70 -2.70 -0.61
N GLU A 152 -12.99 -3.81 -0.76
CA GLU A 152 -12.42 -4.54 0.39
C GLU A 152 -11.39 -3.71 1.16
N GLY A 153 -11.33 -3.85 2.49
CA GLY A 153 -10.29 -3.25 3.32
C GLY A 153 -10.78 -2.78 4.67
N VAL A 154 -9.82 -2.58 5.57
CA VAL A 154 -10.07 -2.28 6.98
C VAL A 154 -9.71 -0.86 7.37
N GLY A 155 -8.97 -0.14 6.51
CA GLY A 155 -8.52 1.22 6.79
C GLY A 155 -7.33 1.31 7.76
N ILE A 156 -6.46 0.28 7.80
CA ILE A 156 -5.26 0.28 8.64
C ILE A 156 -3.97 0.44 7.80
N GLY A 157 -3.96 0.00 6.53
CA GLY A 157 -2.74 -0.09 5.73
C GLY A 157 -1.99 1.23 5.57
N LEU A 158 -2.68 2.33 5.22
CA LEU A 158 -2.04 3.65 5.07
C LEU A 158 -1.56 4.22 6.41
N TYR A 159 -2.29 3.97 7.49
CA TYR A 159 -1.84 4.35 8.83
C TYR A 159 -0.55 3.61 9.22
N LEU A 160 -0.51 2.28 9.00
CA LEU A 160 0.69 1.47 9.25
C LEU A 160 1.87 1.95 8.39
N ALA A 161 1.65 2.19 7.09
CA ALA A 161 2.68 2.73 6.20
C ALA A 161 3.24 4.05 6.74
N ARG A 162 2.38 4.98 7.17
CA ARG A 162 2.81 6.25 7.76
C ARG A 162 3.63 6.06 9.04
N GLN A 163 3.24 5.14 9.92
CA GLN A 163 3.98 4.87 11.16
C GLN A 163 5.38 4.29 10.89
N ILE A 164 5.48 3.37 9.94
CA ILE A 164 6.76 2.79 9.53
C ILE A 164 7.67 3.88 8.99
N ILE A 165 7.23 4.60 7.96
CA ILE A 165 8.05 5.64 7.30
C ILE A 165 8.44 6.77 8.28
N SER A 166 7.53 7.16 9.17
CA SER A 166 7.85 8.16 10.22
C SER A 166 8.86 7.64 11.23
N GLY A 167 8.79 6.35 11.58
CA GLY A 167 9.77 5.70 12.45
C GLY A 167 11.18 5.60 11.83
N GLU A 168 11.30 5.66 10.52
CA GLU A 168 12.56 5.72 9.77
C GLU A 168 13.07 7.16 9.56
N GLY A 169 12.40 8.17 10.12
CA GLY A 169 12.74 9.58 9.93
C GLY A 169 12.22 10.17 8.61
N GLY A 170 11.39 9.44 7.90
CA GLY A 170 10.74 9.86 6.66
C GLY A 170 9.32 10.39 6.87
N TYR A 171 8.62 10.63 5.76
CA TYR A 171 7.21 11.03 5.78
C TYR A 171 6.50 10.69 4.47
N ILE A 172 5.16 10.70 4.49
CA ILE A 172 4.31 10.44 3.31
C ILE A 172 3.46 11.67 3.03
N LYS A 173 3.38 12.06 1.76
CA LYS A 173 2.43 13.05 1.23
C LYS A 173 1.49 12.40 0.23
N VAL A 174 0.32 13.00 0.05
CA VAL A 174 -0.63 12.64 -1.00
C VAL A 174 -1.03 13.87 -1.79
N ALA A 175 -1.07 13.76 -3.09
CA ALA A 175 -1.67 14.71 -4.00
C ALA A 175 -2.70 13.97 -4.85
N SER A 176 -3.95 14.41 -4.83
CA SER A 176 -5.03 13.68 -5.49
C SER A 176 -6.14 14.62 -5.93
N VAL A 177 -6.77 14.26 -7.04
CA VAL A 177 -7.94 14.95 -7.57
C VAL A 177 -9.01 13.91 -7.87
N PRO A 178 -10.24 14.06 -7.36
CA PRO A 178 -11.33 13.14 -7.66
C PRO A 178 -11.50 12.90 -9.16
N GLY A 179 -11.57 11.64 -9.58
CA GLY A 179 -11.68 11.21 -10.98
C GLY A 179 -10.41 11.31 -11.82
N LYS A 180 -9.27 11.74 -11.23
CA LYS A 180 -7.98 11.84 -11.95
C LYS A 180 -6.87 10.98 -11.35
N GLY A 181 -7.15 10.29 -10.23
CA GLY A 181 -6.20 9.46 -9.52
C GLY A 181 -5.47 10.16 -8.38
N SER A 182 -4.46 9.48 -7.87
CA SER A 182 -3.67 9.93 -6.72
C SER A 182 -2.18 9.69 -6.95
N THR A 183 -1.36 10.50 -6.28
CA THR A 183 0.08 10.27 -6.16
C THR A 183 0.44 10.26 -4.68
N PHE A 184 0.92 9.13 -4.21
CA PHE A 184 1.51 8.99 -2.88
C PHE A 184 3.02 9.15 -3.00
N SER A 185 3.56 10.15 -2.32
CA SER A 185 4.99 10.46 -2.27
C SER A 185 5.56 10.05 -0.92
N VAL A 186 6.43 9.05 -0.91
CA VAL A 186 7.15 8.56 0.27
C VAL A 186 8.55 9.16 0.27
N PHE A 187 8.91 9.85 1.34
CA PHE A 187 10.21 10.49 1.51
C PHE A 187 11.02 9.69 2.52
N LEU A 188 12.17 9.20 2.11
CA LEU A 188 13.14 8.46 2.94
C LEU A 188 14.41 9.28 3.10
N PRO A 189 15.04 9.33 4.29
CA PRO A 189 16.33 10.00 4.49
C PRO A 189 17.41 9.43 3.56
N LYS A 190 18.37 10.25 3.19
CA LYS A 190 19.55 9.85 2.43
C LYS A 190 20.70 9.45 3.31
#